data_7bfb2255c3d9378450fedb839e17f3d6
#
_entry.id   7bfb2255c3d9378450fedb839e17f3d6
#
_cell.length_a   1.000
_cell.length_b   1.000
_cell.length_c   1.000
_cell.angle_alpha   90.00
_cell.angle_beta   90.00
_cell.angle_gamma   90.00
#
_symmetry.space_group_name_H-M   'P 1'
#
loop_
_entity.id
_entity.type
_entity.pdbx_description
1 polymer ?
#
loop_
_entity_poly.entity_id
_entity_poly.type
_entity_poly.pdbx_seq_one_letter_code
_entity_poly.pdbx_strand_id
1 'polypeptide(L)'
;MNTIEPTLLSRLRALPRPAWILFLGTFLNKFGTFVLPFLTLYLTQRGFTLNDAGLAISAYGVGSLMASALGGHLADTIGRRKTIALSMFSVAAAMMLLSQSRSLPAIVAATWLAGLTGELYRPASSALLADLVPPELRVTAYAAYRMAFNAGFAFGPATAGFLATRGYFWLFAGDAGTSALFGLIALAALPRGLHTRREEGGWSDDVKEMAGDGKFLRVLCGAFFIALVFLQISSTFSLHVTRLGFPAAAYGLILSLNGVLVVFCELPLTSLTRRFPPRLMMAAGYLLIGAGFSLNALARSAPALVACVVIFTLGEMVTMPVSSAYIADLAPAHLRGRYMGAYSLTWSAALIFAPQMGMRLFGVAPAALWLACGALAALAAIIIVPFSRGGGGYGPSDTCTRSAGRSHWAKAARTSGAVNPK
;
A
#
# COMPACT_ATOMS: atom_id res chain seq x y z
N MET A 1 -0.68 -34.88 24.03
CA MET A 1 0.52 -34.04 23.90
C MET A 1 0.05 -32.64 23.57
N ASN A 2 0.11 -31.72 24.55
CA ASN A 2 -0.19 -30.30 24.31
C ASN A 2 0.95 -29.71 23.46
N THR A 3 0.76 -29.62 22.17
CA THR A 3 1.66 -28.85 21.32
C THR A 3 1.50 -27.38 21.69
N ILE A 4 2.44 -26.86 22.49
CA ILE A 4 2.54 -25.42 22.77
C ILE A 4 2.65 -24.72 21.42
N GLU A 5 1.65 -23.93 21.03
CA GLU A 5 1.73 -23.14 19.80
C GLU A 5 2.99 -22.27 19.84
N PRO A 6 3.82 -22.29 18.79
CA PRO A 6 5.06 -21.54 18.78
C PRO A 6 4.76 -20.04 18.90
N THR A 7 5.42 -19.38 19.85
CA THR A 7 5.28 -17.94 20.09
C THR A 7 5.66 -17.13 18.86
N LEU A 8 5.13 -15.92 18.70
CA LEU A 8 5.47 -15.01 17.58
C LEU A 8 7.00 -14.83 17.48
N LEU A 9 7.67 -14.69 18.61
CA LEU A 9 9.12 -14.50 18.65
C LEU A 9 9.87 -15.73 18.12
N SER A 10 9.42 -16.94 18.44
CA SER A 10 10.03 -18.16 17.90
C SER A 10 9.82 -18.29 16.39
N ARG A 11 8.63 -17.93 15.89
CA ARG A 11 8.35 -17.89 14.43
C ARG A 11 9.21 -16.86 13.70
N LEU A 12 9.41 -15.67 14.27
CA LEU A 12 10.30 -14.65 13.71
C LEU A 12 11.76 -15.12 13.67
N ARG A 13 12.25 -15.76 14.73
CA ARG A 13 13.62 -16.32 14.77
C ARG A 13 13.83 -17.46 13.78
N ALA A 14 12.78 -18.18 13.40
CA ALA A 14 12.82 -19.25 12.41
C ALA A 14 12.88 -18.72 10.96
N LEU A 15 12.71 -17.41 10.72
CA LEU A 15 12.82 -16.84 9.38
C LEU A 15 14.27 -16.89 8.87
N PRO A 16 14.48 -17.27 7.58
CA PRO A 16 15.80 -17.37 7.01
C PRO A 16 16.49 -16.00 6.89
N ARG A 17 17.80 -15.97 7.00
CA ARG A 17 18.63 -14.75 6.88
C ARG A 17 18.31 -13.89 5.65
N PRO A 18 18.12 -14.45 4.44
CA PRO A 18 17.77 -13.64 3.26
C PRO A 18 16.44 -12.88 3.40
N ALA A 19 15.47 -13.38 4.18
CA ALA A 19 14.23 -12.65 4.45
C ALA A 19 14.51 -11.38 5.28
N TRP A 20 15.37 -11.47 6.29
CA TRP A 20 15.79 -10.30 7.09
C TRP A 20 16.55 -9.26 6.27
N ILE A 21 17.38 -9.71 5.33
CA ILE A 21 18.07 -8.83 4.38
C ILE A 21 17.06 -8.10 3.48
N LEU A 22 16.03 -8.81 3.01
CA LEU A 22 14.95 -8.21 2.22
C LEU A 22 14.15 -7.19 3.04
N PHE A 23 13.88 -7.47 4.33
CA PHE A 23 13.22 -6.53 5.24
C PHE A 23 14.05 -5.27 5.45
N LEU A 24 15.35 -5.42 5.69
CA LEU A 24 16.26 -4.28 5.81
C LEU A 24 16.28 -3.43 4.53
N GLY A 25 16.39 -4.07 3.37
CA GLY A 25 16.36 -3.37 2.08
C GLY A 25 15.04 -2.62 1.86
N THR A 26 13.91 -3.25 2.19
CA THR A 26 12.59 -2.62 2.11
C THR A 26 12.46 -1.43 3.08
N PHE A 27 12.95 -1.59 4.31
CA PHE A 27 13.02 -0.49 5.29
C PHE A 27 13.82 0.68 4.74
N LEU A 28 15.05 0.43 4.24
CA LEU A 28 15.92 1.47 3.67
C LEU A 28 15.28 2.19 2.49
N ASN A 29 14.62 1.46 1.59
CA ASN A 29 13.92 2.06 0.45
C ASN A 29 12.76 2.94 0.91
N LYS A 30 11.93 2.47 1.86
CA LYS A 30 10.79 3.25 2.34
C LYS A 30 11.18 4.39 3.26
N PHE A 31 12.25 4.22 4.05
CA PHE A 31 12.88 5.31 4.79
C PHE A 31 13.37 6.41 3.84
N GLY A 32 14.00 6.02 2.73
CA GLY A 32 14.54 6.92 1.73
C GLY A 32 13.52 7.52 0.77
N THR A 33 12.23 7.19 0.85
CA THR A 33 11.19 7.82 0.00
C THR A 33 10.97 9.28 0.42
N PHE A 34 11.99 10.13 0.17
CA PHE A 34 12.02 11.52 0.62
C PHE A 34 11.37 12.47 -0.38
N VAL A 35 11.49 12.17 -1.68
CA VAL A 35 11.11 13.10 -2.75
C VAL A 35 9.61 13.20 -2.89
N LEU A 36 8.89 12.09 -2.99
CA LEU A 36 7.48 12.06 -3.37
C LEU A 36 6.58 12.89 -2.41
N PRO A 37 6.71 12.80 -1.07
CA PRO A 37 5.91 13.62 -0.15
C PRO A 37 6.19 15.12 -0.25
N PHE A 38 7.41 15.49 -0.66
CA PHE A 38 7.85 16.89 -0.75
C PHE A 38 7.88 17.44 -2.18
N LEU A 39 7.54 16.62 -3.18
CA LEU A 39 7.62 16.99 -4.60
C LEU A 39 6.76 18.22 -4.91
N THR A 40 5.57 18.30 -4.33
CA THR A 40 4.70 19.47 -4.49
C THR A 40 5.36 20.75 -3.98
N LEU A 41 5.94 20.72 -2.78
CA LEU A 41 6.63 21.87 -2.20
C LEU A 41 7.85 22.26 -3.04
N TYR A 42 8.64 21.29 -3.49
CA TYR A 42 9.79 21.52 -4.35
C TYR A 42 9.39 22.22 -5.65
N LEU A 43 8.35 21.75 -6.33
CA LEU A 43 7.92 22.31 -7.60
C LEU A 43 7.33 23.72 -7.43
N THR A 44 6.49 23.94 -6.42
CA THR A 44 5.90 25.26 -6.16
C THR A 44 6.93 26.29 -5.77
N GLN A 45 7.98 25.94 -5.01
CA GLN A 45 9.10 26.85 -4.73
C GLN A 45 9.93 27.19 -5.95
N ARG A 46 9.96 26.34 -6.97
CA ARG A 46 10.60 26.60 -8.25
C ARG A 46 9.74 27.41 -9.23
N GLY A 47 8.57 27.88 -8.80
CA GLY A 47 7.66 28.69 -9.60
C GLY A 47 6.70 27.91 -10.49
N PHE A 48 6.65 26.58 -10.41
CA PHE A 48 5.65 25.79 -11.10
C PHE A 48 4.27 25.95 -10.44
N THR A 49 3.23 25.86 -11.25
CA THR A 49 1.85 25.95 -10.76
C THR A 49 1.43 24.71 -10.00
N LEU A 50 0.33 24.80 -9.24
CA LEU A 50 -0.25 23.63 -8.56
C LEU A 50 -0.68 22.55 -9.56
N ASN A 51 -1.18 22.96 -10.74
CA ASN A 51 -1.54 22.02 -11.79
C ASN A 51 -0.32 21.27 -12.33
N ASP A 52 0.82 21.94 -12.49
CA ASP A 52 2.07 21.31 -12.93
C ASP A 52 2.56 20.29 -11.89
N ALA A 53 2.50 20.64 -10.61
CA ALA A 53 2.84 19.72 -9.52
C ALA A 53 1.89 18.51 -9.49
N GLY A 54 0.58 18.73 -9.66
CA GLY A 54 -0.40 17.66 -9.76
C GLY A 54 -0.12 16.74 -10.96
N LEU A 55 0.23 17.30 -12.12
CA LEU A 55 0.58 16.53 -13.32
C LEU A 55 1.83 15.67 -13.11
N ALA A 56 2.86 16.21 -12.47
CA ALA A 56 4.08 15.47 -12.16
C ALA A 56 3.80 14.26 -11.23
N ILE A 57 3.01 14.44 -10.16
CA ILE A 57 2.67 13.34 -9.27
C ILE A 57 1.73 12.34 -9.95
N SER A 58 0.81 12.80 -10.79
CA SER A 58 -0.04 11.92 -11.62
C SER A 58 0.80 11.07 -12.58
N ALA A 59 1.84 11.64 -13.17
CA ALA A 59 2.78 10.91 -14.03
C ALA A 59 3.52 9.80 -13.24
N TYR A 60 3.90 10.04 -12.00
CA TYR A 60 4.40 8.98 -11.10
C TYR A 60 3.37 7.86 -10.95
N GLY A 61 2.09 8.20 -10.75
CA GLY A 61 1.00 7.23 -10.65
C GLY A 61 0.87 6.37 -11.92
N VAL A 62 0.97 6.95 -13.11
CA VAL A 62 0.97 6.20 -14.39
C VAL A 62 2.16 5.25 -14.45
N GLY A 63 3.36 5.71 -14.10
CA GLY A 63 4.55 4.86 -14.04
C GLY A 63 4.38 3.70 -13.06
N SER A 64 3.86 3.96 -11.86
CA SER A 64 3.59 2.95 -10.83
C SER A 64 2.57 1.89 -11.28
N LEU A 65 1.53 2.32 -12.01
CA LEU A 65 0.55 1.40 -12.60
C LEU A 65 1.21 0.45 -13.60
N MET A 66 2.04 0.97 -14.50
CA MET A 66 2.81 0.18 -15.47
C MET A 66 3.80 -0.76 -14.77
N ALA A 67 4.45 -0.29 -13.70
CA ALA A 67 5.38 -1.09 -12.90
C ALA A 67 4.72 -2.33 -12.30
N SER A 68 3.47 -2.22 -11.86
CA SER A 68 2.71 -3.34 -11.29
C SER A 68 2.52 -4.48 -12.29
N ALA A 69 2.30 -4.15 -13.57
CA ALA A 69 2.18 -5.14 -14.64
C ALA A 69 3.53 -5.71 -15.09
N LEU A 70 4.53 -4.84 -15.27
CA LEU A 70 5.85 -5.21 -15.80
C LEU A 70 6.72 -5.92 -14.74
N GLY A 71 6.60 -5.55 -13.47
CA GLY A 71 7.47 -6.04 -12.40
C GLY A 71 7.31 -7.54 -12.15
N GLY A 72 6.09 -8.08 -12.26
CA GLY A 72 5.86 -9.52 -12.21
C GLY A 72 6.52 -10.25 -13.38
N HIS A 73 6.32 -9.76 -14.60
CA HIS A 73 6.93 -10.33 -15.81
C HIS A 73 8.47 -10.30 -15.75
N LEU A 74 9.06 -9.17 -15.35
CA LEU A 74 10.51 -9.07 -15.18
C LEU A 74 11.02 -10.02 -14.09
N ALA A 75 10.31 -10.15 -12.96
CA ALA A 75 10.70 -11.06 -11.89
C ALA A 75 10.78 -12.52 -12.37
N ASP A 76 9.88 -12.91 -13.27
CA ASP A 76 9.83 -14.28 -13.83
C ASP A 76 10.86 -14.48 -14.95
N THR A 77 11.19 -13.45 -15.75
CA THR A 77 12.09 -13.56 -16.92
C THR A 77 13.55 -13.38 -16.55
N ILE A 78 13.93 -12.27 -15.92
CA ILE A 78 15.33 -11.98 -15.57
C ILE A 78 15.71 -12.42 -14.15
N GLY A 79 14.71 -12.85 -13.36
CA GLY A 79 14.85 -13.33 -11.99
C GLY A 79 14.69 -12.23 -10.94
N ARG A 80 14.17 -12.63 -9.79
CA ARG A 80 13.68 -11.72 -8.72
C ARG A 80 14.76 -10.78 -8.20
N ARG A 81 15.97 -11.29 -7.90
CA ARG A 81 17.09 -10.49 -7.43
C ARG A 81 17.51 -9.40 -8.42
N LYS A 82 17.60 -9.76 -9.70
CA LYS A 82 17.99 -8.83 -10.75
C LYS A 82 16.92 -7.75 -10.96
N THR A 83 15.65 -8.12 -10.88
CA THR A 83 14.53 -7.16 -10.99
C THR A 83 14.55 -6.16 -9.83
N ILE A 84 14.79 -6.61 -8.59
CA ILE A 84 14.94 -5.72 -7.45
C ILE A 84 16.10 -4.75 -7.67
N ALA A 85 17.28 -5.27 -8.05
CA ALA A 85 18.45 -4.43 -8.27
C ALA A 85 18.27 -3.43 -9.42
N LEU A 86 17.70 -3.89 -10.56
CA LEU A 86 17.37 -3.03 -11.70
C LEU A 86 16.43 -1.91 -11.29
N SER A 87 15.34 -2.24 -10.57
CA SER A 87 14.40 -1.26 -10.04
C SER A 87 15.12 -0.21 -9.19
N MET A 88 15.92 -0.63 -8.24
CA MET A 88 16.59 0.24 -7.28
C MET A 88 17.63 1.17 -7.92
N PHE A 89 18.46 0.67 -8.84
CA PHE A 89 19.43 1.52 -9.54
C PHE A 89 18.74 2.46 -10.53
N SER A 90 17.70 1.99 -11.23
CA SER A 90 16.97 2.84 -12.18
C SER A 90 16.21 3.95 -11.49
N VAL A 91 15.58 3.70 -10.32
CA VAL A 91 14.92 4.78 -9.57
C VAL A 91 15.94 5.74 -8.97
N ALA A 92 17.09 5.27 -8.51
CA ALA A 92 18.17 6.16 -8.06
C ALA A 92 18.62 7.12 -9.18
N ALA A 93 18.82 6.60 -10.39
CA ALA A 93 19.12 7.41 -11.56
C ALA A 93 17.97 8.38 -11.92
N ALA A 94 16.71 7.91 -11.87
CA ALA A 94 15.54 8.75 -12.13
C ALA A 94 15.40 9.90 -11.12
N MET A 95 15.70 9.68 -9.84
CA MET A 95 15.70 10.72 -8.81
C MET A 95 16.79 11.77 -9.07
N MET A 96 17.98 11.34 -9.47
CA MET A 96 19.05 12.28 -9.85
C MET A 96 18.71 13.05 -11.13
N LEU A 97 18.07 12.41 -12.13
CA LEU A 97 17.56 13.07 -13.33
C LEU A 97 16.50 14.12 -12.97
N LEU A 98 15.55 13.77 -12.10
CA LEU A 98 14.49 14.67 -11.64
C LEU A 98 15.07 15.90 -10.92
N SER A 99 16.13 15.73 -10.12
CA SER A 99 16.80 16.84 -9.41
C SER A 99 17.38 17.90 -10.36
N GLN A 100 17.79 17.47 -11.57
CA GLN A 100 18.40 18.32 -12.60
C GLN A 100 17.38 18.87 -13.60
N SER A 101 16.17 18.32 -13.63
CA SER A 101 15.12 18.71 -14.57
C SER A 101 14.63 20.13 -14.29
N ARG A 102 14.58 20.96 -15.35
CA ARG A 102 14.21 22.39 -15.25
C ARG A 102 12.92 22.74 -16.01
N SER A 103 12.55 21.98 -17.01
CA SER A 103 11.32 22.17 -17.77
C SER A 103 10.22 21.21 -17.32
N LEU A 104 8.97 21.63 -17.41
CA LEU A 104 7.83 20.79 -17.04
C LEU A 104 7.81 19.44 -17.78
N PRO A 105 8.03 19.34 -19.09
CA PRO A 105 8.07 18.04 -19.76
C PRO A 105 9.17 17.10 -19.21
N ALA A 106 10.37 17.64 -18.91
CA ALA A 106 11.45 16.85 -18.33
C ALA A 106 11.11 16.36 -16.92
N ILE A 107 10.47 17.21 -16.09
CA ILE A 107 10.00 16.86 -14.75
C ILE A 107 8.96 15.75 -14.84
N VAL A 108 7.95 15.89 -15.70
CA VAL A 108 6.88 14.90 -15.89
C VAL A 108 7.47 13.55 -16.36
N ALA A 109 8.37 13.57 -17.35
CA ALA A 109 9.04 12.37 -17.85
C ALA A 109 9.91 11.69 -16.76
N ALA A 110 10.70 12.48 -16.03
CA ALA A 110 11.54 11.95 -14.93
C ALA A 110 10.69 11.39 -13.78
N THR A 111 9.59 12.03 -13.45
CA THR A 111 8.67 11.58 -12.40
C THR A 111 7.92 10.31 -12.83
N TRP A 112 7.48 10.23 -14.09
CA TRP A 112 6.93 9.00 -14.66
C TRP A 112 7.95 7.85 -14.60
N LEU A 113 9.19 8.11 -15.01
CA LEU A 113 10.27 7.12 -14.94
C LEU A 113 10.54 6.66 -13.51
N ALA A 114 10.53 7.61 -12.55
CA ALA A 114 10.69 7.29 -11.13
C ALA A 114 9.55 6.39 -10.62
N GLY A 115 8.30 6.66 -11.00
CA GLY A 115 7.16 5.82 -10.66
C GLY A 115 7.25 4.43 -11.28
N LEU A 116 7.60 4.36 -12.57
CA LEU A 116 7.79 3.09 -13.28
C LEU A 116 8.90 2.26 -12.63
N THR A 117 10.07 2.83 -12.44
CA THR A 117 11.23 2.08 -11.95
C THR A 117 11.17 1.80 -10.46
N GLY A 118 10.62 2.74 -9.67
CA GLY A 118 10.56 2.65 -8.22
C GLY A 118 9.59 1.62 -7.65
N GLU A 119 8.59 1.20 -8.43
CA GLU A 119 7.59 0.23 -7.96
C GLU A 119 7.77 -1.18 -8.56
N LEU A 120 8.68 -1.37 -9.53
CA LEU A 120 9.00 -2.69 -10.12
C LEU A 120 9.47 -3.72 -9.09
N TYR A 121 10.16 -3.29 -8.04
CA TYR A 121 10.70 -4.19 -7.02
C TYR A 121 9.62 -4.90 -6.19
N ARG A 122 8.42 -4.31 -6.05
CA ARG A 122 7.40 -4.82 -5.12
C ARG A 122 6.92 -6.23 -5.45
N PRO A 123 6.46 -6.54 -6.69
CA PRO A 123 6.08 -7.91 -7.03
C PRO A 123 7.28 -8.86 -6.96
N ALA A 124 8.49 -8.42 -7.35
CA ALA A 124 9.69 -9.23 -7.27
C ALA A 124 10.09 -9.57 -5.81
N SER A 125 9.98 -8.59 -4.89
CA SER A 125 10.25 -8.79 -3.47
C SER A 125 9.23 -9.71 -2.82
N SER A 126 7.95 -9.54 -3.15
CA SER A 126 6.87 -10.38 -2.64
C SER A 126 7.04 -11.83 -3.09
N ALA A 127 7.37 -12.05 -4.37
CA ALA A 127 7.64 -13.37 -4.92
C ALA A 127 8.91 -14.00 -4.30
N LEU A 128 9.99 -13.22 -4.15
CA LEU A 128 11.21 -13.70 -3.50
C LEU A 128 10.94 -14.14 -2.06
N LEU A 129 10.15 -13.36 -1.31
CA LEU A 129 9.79 -13.72 0.06
C LEU A 129 9.02 -15.04 0.12
N ALA A 130 8.08 -15.26 -0.80
CA ALA A 130 7.33 -16.51 -0.91
C ALA A 130 8.24 -17.72 -1.20
N ASP A 131 9.32 -17.52 -1.99
CA ASP A 131 10.30 -18.58 -2.29
C ASP A 131 11.21 -18.91 -1.12
N LEU A 132 11.56 -17.90 -0.33
CA LEU A 132 12.51 -18.03 0.76
C LEU A 132 11.90 -18.70 1.99
N VAL A 133 10.57 -18.58 2.17
CA VAL A 133 9.92 -18.89 3.43
C VAL A 133 8.97 -20.08 3.27
N PRO A 134 9.08 -21.11 4.14
CA PRO A 134 8.15 -22.24 4.17
C PRO A 134 6.70 -21.75 4.34
N PRO A 135 5.69 -22.50 3.79
CA PRO A 135 4.29 -22.11 3.83
C PRO A 135 3.76 -21.73 5.22
N GLU A 136 4.21 -22.44 6.26
CA GLU A 136 3.78 -22.28 7.65
C GLU A 136 4.24 -20.95 8.26
N LEU A 137 5.33 -20.37 7.74
CA LEU A 137 5.90 -19.10 8.22
C LEU A 137 5.56 -17.90 7.33
N ARG A 138 4.91 -18.11 6.18
CA ARG A 138 4.62 -17.04 5.20
C ARG A 138 3.82 -15.89 5.82
N VAL A 139 2.79 -16.19 6.61
CA VAL A 139 1.98 -15.15 7.27
C VAL A 139 2.86 -14.27 8.16
N THR A 140 3.74 -14.89 8.96
CA THR A 140 4.69 -14.15 9.83
C THR A 140 5.69 -13.34 9.00
N ALA A 141 6.19 -13.89 7.89
CA ALA A 141 7.15 -13.22 7.02
C ALA A 141 6.54 -11.99 6.33
N TYR A 142 5.32 -12.10 5.79
CA TYR A 142 4.63 -10.96 5.18
C TYR A 142 4.26 -9.89 6.21
N ALA A 143 3.90 -10.28 7.45
CA ALA A 143 3.68 -9.32 8.52
C ALA A 143 4.96 -8.56 8.87
N ALA A 144 6.11 -9.24 8.98
CA ALA A 144 7.41 -8.62 9.22
C ALA A 144 7.85 -7.72 8.06
N TYR A 145 7.62 -8.14 6.81
CA TYR A 145 7.87 -7.34 5.61
C TYR A 145 7.05 -6.04 5.62
N ARG A 146 5.77 -6.12 5.95
CA ARG A 146 4.88 -4.96 6.08
C ARG A 146 5.30 -4.05 7.22
N MET A 147 5.74 -4.61 8.35
CA MET A 147 6.28 -3.82 9.47
C MET A 147 7.54 -3.06 9.06
N ALA A 148 8.46 -3.68 8.31
CA ALA A 148 9.65 -3.01 7.78
C ALA A 148 9.28 -1.85 6.82
N PHE A 149 8.29 -2.06 5.96
CA PHE A 149 7.74 -1.04 5.07
C PHE A 149 7.19 0.16 5.87
N ASN A 150 6.32 -0.10 6.84
CA ASN A 150 5.68 0.95 7.65
C ASN A 150 6.69 1.67 8.56
N ALA A 151 7.66 0.94 9.11
CA ALA A 151 8.74 1.55 9.91
C ALA A 151 9.58 2.52 9.08
N GLY A 152 9.93 2.16 7.82
CA GLY A 152 10.59 3.07 6.90
C GLY A 152 9.77 4.34 6.68
N PHE A 153 8.48 4.19 6.42
CA PHE A 153 7.57 5.31 6.20
C PHE A 153 7.30 6.15 7.47
N ALA A 154 7.50 5.57 8.66
CA ALA A 154 7.37 6.29 9.94
C ALA A 154 8.50 7.31 10.15
N PHE A 155 9.73 6.99 9.73
CA PHE A 155 10.90 7.84 9.99
C PHE A 155 11.33 8.68 8.76
N GLY A 156 10.98 8.22 7.56
CA GLY A 156 11.38 8.86 6.31
C GLY A 156 10.94 10.32 6.20
N PRO A 157 9.65 10.65 6.33
CA PRO A 157 9.14 12.01 6.15
C PRO A 157 9.72 13.04 7.15
N ALA A 158 9.96 12.65 8.41
CA ALA A 158 10.63 13.53 9.38
C ALA A 158 12.05 13.86 8.92
N THR A 159 12.81 12.83 8.51
CA THR A 159 14.16 13.01 7.96
C THR A 159 14.14 13.90 6.71
N ALA A 160 13.20 13.67 5.79
CA ALA A 160 13.02 14.46 4.59
C ALA A 160 12.69 15.93 4.92
N GLY A 161 11.84 16.18 5.92
CA GLY A 161 11.53 17.52 6.39
C GLY A 161 12.76 18.29 6.88
N PHE A 162 13.65 17.64 7.63
CA PHE A 162 14.93 18.25 8.04
C PHE A 162 15.89 18.44 6.87
N LEU A 163 15.98 17.48 5.95
CA LEU A 163 16.80 17.63 4.76
C LEU A 163 16.32 18.79 3.88
N ALA A 164 15.00 18.98 3.75
CA ALA A 164 14.40 20.06 2.97
C ALA A 164 14.81 21.45 3.48
N THR A 165 15.05 21.62 4.79
CA THR A 165 15.55 22.89 5.35
C THR A 165 16.98 23.23 4.92
N ARG A 166 17.78 22.23 4.57
CA ARG A 166 19.16 22.38 4.04
C ARG A 166 19.21 22.49 2.52
N GLY A 167 18.10 22.21 1.85
CA GLY A 167 17.94 22.27 0.40
C GLY A 167 17.37 20.98 -0.18
N TYR A 168 16.49 21.12 -1.15
CA TYR A 168 15.78 19.99 -1.76
C TYR A 168 16.70 19.00 -2.47
N PHE A 169 17.89 19.40 -2.92
CA PHE A 169 18.87 18.49 -3.50
C PHE A 169 19.16 17.29 -2.60
N TRP A 170 19.22 17.51 -1.29
CA TRP A 170 19.49 16.45 -0.31
C TRP A 170 18.39 15.39 -0.23
N LEU A 171 17.14 15.75 -0.59
CA LEU A 171 16.06 14.77 -0.69
C LEU A 171 16.32 13.82 -1.85
N PHE A 172 16.68 14.36 -3.01
CA PHE A 172 16.98 13.55 -4.20
C PHE A 172 18.23 12.68 -3.99
N ALA A 173 19.28 13.25 -3.44
CA ALA A 173 20.51 12.52 -3.15
C ALA A 173 20.30 11.40 -2.10
N GLY A 174 19.51 11.68 -1.06
CA GLY A 174 19.16 10.71 -0.02
C GLY A 174 18.30 9.57 -0.56
N ASP A 175 17.28 9.89 -1.35
CA ASP A 175 16.40 8.91 -2.00
C ASP A 175 17.19 8.02 -2.98
N ALA A 176 18.01 8.64 -3.83
CA ALA A 176 18.90 7.92 -4.73
C ALA A 176 19.92 7.04 -3.98
N GLY A 177 20.51 7.56 -2.91
CA GLY A 177 21.49 6.85 -2.10
C GLY A 177 20.91 5.63 -1.39
N THR A 178 19.75 5.76 -0.75
CA THR A 178 19.09 4.64 -0.07
C THR A 178 18.58 3.59 -1.06
N SER A 179 18.07 4.01 -2.21
CA SER A 179 17.67 3.11 -3.29
C SER A 179 18.88 2.36 -3.86
N ALA A 180 19.97 3.06 -4.19
CA ALA A 180 21.21 2.43 -4.67
C ALA A 180 21.79 1.45 -3.63
N LEU A 181 21.78 1.82 -2.35
CA LEU A 181 22.22 0.94 -1.26
C LEU A 181 21.39 -0.34 -1.20
N PHE A 182 20.06 -0.25 -1.33
CA PHE A 182 19.22 -1.44 -1.41
C PHE A 182 19.53 -2.28 -2.66
N GLY A 183 19.78 -1.63 -3.80
CA GLY A 183 20.21 -2.31 -5.03
C GLY A 183 21.51 -3.10 -4.84
N LEU A 184 22.50 -2.52 -4.17
CA LEU A 184 23.77 -3.18 -3.82
C LEU A 184 23.56 -4.35 -2.85
N ILE A 185 22.76 -4.16 -1.78
CA ILE A 185 22.40 -5.22 -0.84
C ILE A 185 21.71 -6.37 -1.57
N ALA A 186 20.78 -6.05 -2.48
CA ALA A 186 20.07 -7.07 -3.26
C ALA A 186 21.03 -7.90 -4.11
N LEU A 187 21.97 -7.29 -4.82
CA LEU A 187 22.96 -8.01 -5.63
C LEU A 187 23.94 -8.84 -4.79
N ALA A 188 24.38 -8.29 -3.66
CA ALA A 188 25.41 -8.94 -2.84
C ALA A 188 24.86 -10.06 -1.96
N ALA A 189 23.66 -9.90 -1.39
CA ALA A 189 23.21 -10.72 -0.28
C ALA A 189 21.87 -11.46 -0.50
N LEU A 190 21.08 -11.11 -1.52
CA LEU A 190 19.86 -11.86 -1.82
C LEU A 190 20.14 -13.03 -2.77
N PRO A 191 19.49 -14.19 -2.58
CA PRO A 191 19.60 -15.32 -3.52
C PRO A 191 18.88 -15.00 -4.84
N ARG A 192 19.18 -15.76 -5.88
CA ARG A 192 18.58 -15.54 -7.22
C ARG A 192 17.06 -15.74 -7.26
N GLY A 193 16.50 -16.54 -6.35
CA GLY A 193 15.08 -16.93 -6.33
C GLY A 193 14.76 -18.02 -7.36
N LEU A 194 13.56 -18.56 -7.31
CA LEU A 194 13.09 -19.56 -8.27
C LEU A 194 12.61 -18.86 -9.55
N HIS A 195 12.89 -19.46 -10.69
CA HIS A 195 12.30 -19.10 -11.97
C HIS A 195 11.07 -19.99 -12.16
N THR A 196 9.88 -19.50 -11.85
CA THR A 196 8.64 -20.21 -12.11
C THR A 196 8.04 -19.71 -13.41
N ARG A 197 7.99 -20.59 -14.42
CA ARG A 197 7.22 -20.32 -15.63
C ARG A 197 5.74 -20.35 -15.22
N ARG A 198 5.07 -19.20 -15.28
CA ARG A 198 3.64 -19.08 -14.99
C ARG A 198 2.87 -19.77 -16.09
N GLU A 199 2.00 -20.72 -15.75
CA GLU A 199 1.01 -21.25 -16.70
C GLU A 199 0.08 -20.08 -17.10
N GLU A 200 -0.06 -19.89 -18.41
CA GLU A 200 -0.96 -18.89 -18.99
C GLU A 200 -2.41 -19.38 -18.82
N GLY A 201 -3.05 -19.06 -17.73
CA GLY A 201 -4.51 -19.18 -17.59
C GLY A 201 -5.22 -18.08 -18.38
N GLY A 202 -6.36 -18.37 -18.96
CA GLY A 202 -7.13 -17.44 -19.79
C GLY A 202 -7.54 -16.15 -19.06
N TRP A 203 -6.84 -15.05 -19.33
CA TRP A 203 -7.07 -13.74 -18.72
C TRP A 203 -8.49 -13.21 -18.94
N SER A 204 -9.10 -13.53 -20.10
CA SER A 204 -10.42 -13.03 -20.47
C SER A 204 -11.56 -13.56 -19.60
N ASP A 205 -11.49 -14.83 -19.21
CA ASP A 205 -12.58 -15.47 -18.47
C ASP A 205 -12.53 -15.09 -16.99
N ASP A 206 -11.33 -14.96 -16.45
CA ASP A 206 -11.13 -14.49 -15.08
C ASP A 206 -11.55 -13.04 -14.88
N VAL A 207 -11.29 -12.17 -15.88
CA VAL A 207 -11.76 -10.76 -15.86
C VAL A 207 -13.30 -10.72 -15.91
N LYS A 208 -13.94 -11.59 -16.71
CA LYS A 208 -15.41 -11.69 -16.76
C LYS A 208 -15.99 -12.15 -15.42
N GLU A 209 -15.38 -13.17 -14.78
CA GLU A 209 -15.80 -13.65 -13.47
C GLU A 209 -15.69 -12.56 -12.41
N MET A 210 -14.56 -11.85 -12.37
CA MET A 210 -14.36 -10.71 -11.46
C MET A 210 -15.35 -9.57 -11.71
N ALA A 211 -15.63 -9.25 -12.98
CA ALA A 211 -16.58 -8.22 -13.38
C ALA A 211 -18.03 -8.60 -13.04
N GLY A 212 -18.35 -9.89 -12.92
CA GLY A 212 -19.64 -10.39 -12.47
C GLY A 212 -19.85 -10.32 -10.95
N ASP A 213 -18.77 -10.19 -10.17
CA ASP A 213 -18.88 -10.12 -8.71
C ASP A 213 -19.24 -8.70 -8.22
N GLY A 214 -20.53 -8.44 -8.10
CA GLY A 214 -21.03 -7.14 -7.64
C GLY A 214 -20.64 -6.78 -6.20
N LYS A 215 -20.26 -7.74 -5.32
CA LYS A 215 -19.75 -7.46 -3.98
C LYS A 215 -18.30 -6.94 -4.09
N PHE A 216 -17.51 -7.59 -4.92
CA PHE A 216 -16.13 -7.19 -5.19
C PHE A 216 -16.06 -5.81 -5.85
N LEU A 217 -16.86 -5.56 -6.89
CA LEU A 217 -16.91 -4.26 -7.57
C LEU A 217 -17.26 -3.11 -6.62
N ARG A 218 -18.19 -3.32 -5.67
CA ARG A 218 -18.50 -2.31 -4.64
C ARG A 218 -17.30 -2.02 -3.74
N VAL A 219 -16.55 -3.05 -3.36
CA VAL A 219 -15.32 -2.86 -2.57
C VAL A 219 -14.28 -2.09 -3.35
N LEU A 220 -14.06 -2.39 -4.64
CA LEU A 220 -13.13 -1.66 -5.49
C LEU A 220 -13.56 -0.20 -5.66
N CYS A 221 -14.85 0.06 -5.87
CA CYS A 221 -15.37 1.41 -6.02
C CYS A 221 -15.19 2.23 -4.72
N GLY A 222 -15.55 1.66 -3.57
CA GLY A 222 -15.32 2.31 -2.27
C GLY A 222 -13.82 2.53 -1.99
N ALA A 223 -12.98 1.55 -2.31
CA ALA A 223 -11.53 1.66 -2.20
C ALA A 223 -10.95 2.75 -3.11
N PHE A 224 -11.49 2.93 -4.31
CA PHE A 224 -11.07 4.00 -5.21
C PHE A 224 -11.36 5.39 -4.63
N PHE A 225 -12.58 5.63 -4.14
CA PHE A 225 -12.94 6.91 -3.54
C PHE A 225 -12.13 7.22 -2.28
N ILE A 226 -11.93 6.22 -1.41
CA ILE A 226 -11.12 6.46 -0.20
C ILE A 226 -9.63 6.65 -0.54
N ALA A 227 -9.12 5.99 -1.58
CA ALA A 227 -7.76 6.20 -2.06
C ALA A 227 -7.57 7.63 -2.61
N LEU A 228 -8.58 8.21 -3.33
CA LEU A 228 -8.54 9.62 -3.75
C LEU A 228 -8.40 10.57 -2.56
N VAL A 229 -9.08 10.28 -1.46
CA VAL A 229 -8.98 11.06 -0.22
C VAL A 229 -7.63 10.87 0.45
N PHE A 230 -7.22 9.63 0.67
CA PHE A 230 -6.00 9.30 1.40
C PHE A 230 -4.73 9.85 0.71
N LEU A 231 -4.68 9.81 -0.61
CA LEU A 231 -3.53 10.30 -1.36
C LEU A 231 -3.32 11.82 -1.30
N GLN A 232 -4.28 12.58 -0.73
CA GLN A 232 -4.08 14.00 -0.45
C GLN A 232 -2.99 14.23 0.62
N ILE A 233 -2.67 13.23 1.43
CA ILE A 233 -1.59 13.30 2.43
C ILE A 233 -0.22 13.57 1.79
N SER A 234 0.04 13.01 0.61
CA SER A 234 1.31 13.13 -0.11
C SER A 234 1.31 14.21 -1.20
N SER A 235 0.19 14.91 -1.39
CA SER A 235 0.06 15.94 -2.43
C SER A 235 -0.31 17.30 -1.85
N THR A 236 -1.56 17.52 -1.48
CA THR A 236 -2.08 18.83 -1.05
C THR A 236 -1.87 19.13 0.42
N PHE A 237 -1.72 18.11 1.28
CA PHE A 237 -1.57 18.33 2.72
C PHE A 237 -0.26 19.06 3.06
N SER A 238 0.83 18.80 2.33
CA SER A 238 2.09 19.54 2.46
C SER A 238 1.90 21.05 2.22
N LEU A 239 1.15 21.41 1.18
CA LEU A 239 0.79 22.80 0.87
C LEU A 239 -0.10 23.41 1.94
N HIS A 240 -1.05 22.66 2.48
CA HIS A 240 -1.92 23.16 3.55
C HIS A 240 -1.12 23.54 4.77
N VAL A 241 -0.22 22.68 5.22
CA VAL A 241 0.66 22.91 6.38
C VAL A 241 1.54 24.16 6.15
N THR A 242 2.17 24.28 4.98
CA THR A 242 3.05 25.42 4.70
C THR A 242 2.30 26.73 4.46
N ARG A 243 1.08 26.70 3.90
CA ARG A 243 0.21 27.91 3.82
C ARG A 243 -0.24 28.43 5.18
N LEU A 244 -0.29 27.59 6.19
CA LEU A 244 -0.56 27.99 7.57
C LEU A 244 0.67 28.60 8.28
N GLY A 245 1.81 28.72 7.58
CA GLY A 245 3.06 29.29 8.11
C GLY A 245 3.98 28.28 8.77
N PHE A 246 3.66 26.97 8.76
CA PHE A 246 4.53 25.96 9.34
C PHE A 246 5.65 25.56 8.36
N PRO A 247 6.88 25.31 8.85
CA PRO A 247 7.99 24.89 8.00
C PRO A 247 7.77 23.47 7.43
N ALA A 248 8.48 23.14 6.34
CA ALA A 248 8.45 21.82 5.72
C ALA A 248 8.81 20.69 6.71
N ALA A 249 9.69 20.97 7.69
CA ALA A 249 10.02 20.02 8.77
C ALA A 249 8.80 19.66 9.63
N ALA A 250 7.90 20.63 9.91
CA ALA A 250 6.67 20.36 10.65
C ALA A 250 5.75 19.40 9.86
N TYR A 251 5.60 19.59 8.55
CA TYR A 251 4.88 18.64 7.69
C TYR A 251 5.48 17.22 7.78
N GLY A 252 6.82 17.13 7.67
CA GLY A 252 7.51 15.84 7.77
C GLY A 252 7.26 15.14 9.11
N LEU A 253 7.33 15.87 10.23
CA LEU A 253 7.06 15.34 11.57
C LEU A 253 5.60 14.87 11.72
N ILE A 254 4.66 15.68 11.26
CA ILE A 254 3.22 15.35 11.29
C ILE A 254 2.93 14.10 10.43
N LEU A 255 3.56 14.00 9.26
CA LEU A 255 3.41 12.82 8.41
C LEU A 255 4.05 11.57 9.05
N SER A 256 5.20 11.73 9.70
CA SER A 256 5.85 10.63 10.44
C SER A 256 5.02 10.12 11.62
N LEU A 257 4.21 10.99 12.25
CA LEU A 257 3.28 10.57 13.30
C LEU A 257 2.29 9.51 12.82
N ASN A 258 1.77 9.64 11.59
CA ASN A 258 0.94 8.60 10.97
C ASN A 258 1.67 7.24 10.97
N GLY A 259 2.88 7.18 10.43
CA GLY A 259 3.67 5.95 10.38
C GLY A 259 3.97 5.35 11.76
N VAL A 260 4.30 6.21 12.75
CA VAL A 260 4.55 5.78 14.14
C VAL A 260 3.29 5.16 14.75
N LEU A 261 2.14 5.81 14.60
CA LEU A 261 0.86 5.27 15.11
C LEU A 261 0.52 3.93 14.46
N VAL A 262 0.72 3.79 13.14
CA VAL A 262 0.49 2.53 12.43
C VAL A 262 1.39 1.43 12.98
N VAL A 263 2.70 1.69 13.16
CA VAL A 263 3.65 0.69 13.65
C VAL A 263 3.27 0.16 15.04
N PHE A 264 2.87 1.04 15.95
CA PHE A 264 2.62 0.65 17.35
C PHE A 264 1.18 0.28 17.65
N CYS A 265 0.20 0.88 16.96
CA CYS A 265 -1.21 0.75 17.31
C CYS A 265 -2.02 -0.13 16.35
N GLU A 266 -1.55 -0.43 15.13
CA GLU A 266 -2.33 -1.19 14.14
C GLU A 266 -2.65 -2.61 14.62
N LEU A 267 -1.68 -3.34 15.16
CA LEU A 267 -1.89 -4.72 15.60
C LEU A 267 -2.90 -4.84 16.77
N PRO A 268 -2.78 -4.05 17.86
CA PRO A 268 -3.78 -4.03 18.91
C PRO A 268 -5.19 -3.68 18.40
N LEU A 269 -5.28 -2.64 17.55
CA LEU A 269 -6.56 -2.18 17.00
C LEU A 269 -7.19 -3.22 16.08
N THR A 270 -6.39 -3.86 15.21
CA THR A 270 -6.84 -4.94 14.33
C THR A 270 -7.38 -6.14 15.11
N SER A 271 -6.80 -6.47 16.26
CA SER A 271 -7.29 -7.55 17.13
C SER A 271 -8.69 -7.29 17.66
N LEU A 272 -9.01 -6.02 17.93
CA LEU A 272 -10.32 -5.58 18.37
C LEU A 272 -11.34 -5.54 17.21
N THR A 273 -10.95 -5.01 16.06
CA THR A 273 -11.84 -4.83 14.89
C THR A 273 -12.28 -6.14 14.26
N ARG A 274 -11.50 -7.22 14.38
CA ARG A 274 -11.87 -8.57 13.89
C ARG A 274 -13.17 -9.13 14.48
N ARG A 275 -13.65 -8.58 15.58
CA ARG A 275 -14.91 -9.02 16.26
C ARG A 275 -16.16 -8.49 15.59
N PHE A 276 -16.03 -7.53 14.67
CA PHE A 276 -17.14 -6.82 14.05
C PHE A 276 -17.25 -7.18 12.56
N PRO A 277 -18.44 -7.00 11.95
CA PRO A 277 -18.63 -7.26 10.53
C PRO A 277 -17.67 -6.44 9.66
N PRO A 278 -16.93 -7.06 8.71
CA PRO A 278 -15.90 -6.39 7.95
C PRO A 278 -16.37 -5.13 7.23
N ARG A 279 -17.56 -5.16 6.60
CA ARG A 279 -18.13 -4.03 5.87
C ARG A 279 -18.42 -2.83 6.78
N LEU A 280 -18.90 -3.08 8.00
CA LEU A 280 -19.14 -2.04 8.98
C LEU A 280 -17.82 -1.39 9.42
N MET A 281 -16.78 -2.19 9.65
CA MET A 281 -15.46 -1.68 10.00
C MET A 281 -14.83 -0.88 8.86
N MET A 282 -14.96 -1.34 7.62
CA MET A 282 -14.52 -0.58 6.45
C MET A 282 -15.24 0.78 6.35
N ALA A 283 -16.57 0.80 6.50
CA ALA A 283 -17.35 2.03 6.46
C ALA A 283 -16.97 2.99 7.59
N ALA A 284 -16.86 2.49 8.83
CA ALA A 284 -16.41 3.29 9.97
C ALA A 284 -15.01 3.88 9.76
N GLY A 285 -14.07 3.07 9.23
CA GLY A 285 -12.73 3.54 8.89
C GLY A 285 -12.73 4.58 7.77
N TYR A 286 -13.57 4.43 6.75
CA TYR A 286 -13.73 5.45 5.69
C TYR A 286 -14.26 6.77 6.25
N LEU A 287 -15.26 6.72 7.14
CA LEU A 287 -15.78 7.92 7.79
C LEU A 287 -14.73 8.60 8.67
N LEU A 288 -13.93 7.84 9.40
CA LEU A 288 -12.82 8.39 10.20
C LEU A 288 -11.75 9.04 9.30
N ILE A 289 -11.36 8.40 8.20
CA ILE A 289 -10.45 9.01 7.21
C ILE A 289 -11.04 10.31 6.69
N GLY A 290 -12.31 10.29 6.26
CA GLY A 290 -13.01 11.47 5.77
C GLY A 290 -13.10 12.58 6.80
N ALA A 291 -13.43 12.26 8.05
CA ALA A 291 -13.48 13.23 9.14
C ALA A 291 -12.12 13.87 9.40
N GLY A 292 -11.05 13.07 9.49
CA GLY A 292 -9.69 13.59 9.69
C GLY A 292 -9.25 14.52 8.56
N PHE A 293 -9.54 14.18 7.30
CA PHE A 293 -9.23 15.09 6.19
C PHE A 293 -10.15 16.32 6.16
N SER A 294 -11.46 16.16 6.42
CA SER A 294 -12.40 17.30 6.42
C SER A 294 -12.09 18.34 7.49
N LEU A 295 -11.66 17.91 8.68
CA LEU A 295 -11.32 18.79 9.78
C LEU A 295 -10.14 19.74 9.45
N ASN A 296 -9.32 19.43 8.44
CA ASN A 296 -8.29 20.36 7.95
C ASN A 296 -8.90 21.67 7.42
N ALA A 297 -10.17 21.70 7.02
CA ALA A 297 -10.85 22.96 6.66
C ALA A 297 -10.88 23.97 7.81
N LEU A 298 -10.89 23.48 9.06
CA LEU A 298 -10.97 24.28 10.29
C LEU A 298 -9.62 24.37 11.03
N ALA A 299 -8.68 23.43 10.76
CA ALA A 299 -7.39 23.38 11.45
C ALA A 299 -6.52 24.60 11.11
N ARG A 300 -6.10 25.35 12.13
CA ARG A 300 -5.25 26.53 12.01
C ARG A 300 -4.03 26.48 12.93
N SER A 301 -3.91 25.47 13.77
CA SER A 301 -2.83 25.30 14.74
C SER A 301 -2.19 23.93 14.62
N ALA A 302 -0.94 23.79 15.09
CA ALA A 302 -0.25 22.50 15.05
C ALA A 302 -0.99 21.39 15.82
N PRO A 303 -1.55 21.60 17.03
CA PRO A 303 -2.35 20.60 17.71
C PRO A 303 -3.59 20.17 16.91
N ALA A 304 -4.25 21.10 16.20
CA ALA A 304 -5.40 20.77 15.36
C ALA A 304 -5.00 19.91 14.16
N LEU A 305 -3.88 20.21 13.50
CA LEU A 305 -3.34 19.37 12.41
C LEU A 305 -2.96 17.99 12.92
N VAL A 306 -2.33 17.88 14.09
CA VAL A 306 -2.02 16.60 14.73
C VAL A 306 -3.29 15.80 15.01
N ALA A 307 -4.34 16.43 15.55
CA ALA A 307 -5.63 15.78 15.78
C ALA A 307 -6.24 15.25 14.48
N CYS A 308 -6.21 16.02 13.39
CA CYS A 308 -6.65 15.57 12.06
C CYS A 308 -5.91 14.31 11.62
N VAL A 309 -4.58 14.29 11.78
CA VAL A 309 -3.73 13.13 11.43
C VAL A 309 -4.05 11.92 12.28
N VAL A 310 -4.22 12.10 13.59
CA VAL A 310 -4.59 10.99 14.49
C VAL A 310 -5.92 10.38 14.07
N ILE A 311 -6.93 11.21 13.75
CA ILE A 311 -8.28 10.75 13.37
C ILE A 311 -8.22 9.95 12.06
N PHE A 312 -7.58 10.46 11.01
CA PHE A 312 -7.51 9.71 9.75
C PHE A 312 -6.64 8.46 9.87
N THR A 313 -5.58 8.49 10.68
CA THR A 313 -4.71 7.32 10.94
C THR A 313 -5.48 6.22 11.67
N LEU A 314 -6.35 6.55 12.62
CA LEU A 314 -7.26 5.58 13.23
C LEU A 314 -8.16 4.93 12.18
N GLY A 315 -8.72 5.73 11.27
CA GLY A 315 -9.51 5.20 10.15
C GLY A 315 -8.72 4.29 9.22
N GLU A 316 -7.48 4.64 8.91
CA GLU A 316 -6.56 3.83 8.11
C GLU A 316 -6.31 2.47 8.76
N MET A 317 -5.92 2.44 10.04
CA MET A 317 -5.63 1.23 10.80
C MET A 317 -6.86 0.30 10.94
N VAL A 318 -8.06 0.87 11.00
CA VAL A 318 -9.31 0.09 11.00
C VAL A 318 -9.58 -0.50 9.61
N THR A 319 -9.36 0.27 8.55
CA THR A 319 -9.80 -0.08 7.19
C THR A 319 -8.83 -1.00 6.44
N MET A 320 -7.53 -0.69 6.44
CA MET A 320 -6.57 -1.34 5.52
C MET A 320 -6.43 -2.85 5.76
N PRO A 321 -6.25 -3.34 7.00
CA PRO A 321 -6.16 -4.76 7.26
C PRO A 321 -7.48 -5.49 6.95
N VAL A 322 -8.62 -4.86 7.31
CA VAL A 322 -9.95 -5.45 7.11
C VAL A 322 -10.29 -5.55 5.63
N SER A 323 -9.98 -4.51 4.83
CA SER A 323 -10.22 -4.52 3.38
C SER A 323 -9.45 -5.64 2.69
N SER A 324 -8.17 -5.80 3.01
CA SER A 324 -7.32 -6.84 2.44
C SER A 324 -7.82 -8.24 2.80
N ALA A 325 -8.20 -8.47 4.06
CA ALA A 325 -8.75 -9.75 4.50
C ALA A 325 -10.11 -10.04 3.83
N TYR A 326 -11.00 -9.05 3.79
CA TYR A 326 -12.32 -9.21 3.19
C TYR A 326 -12.26 -9.53 1.70
N ILE A 327 -11.36 -8.89 0.94
CA ILE A 327 -11.14 -9.20 -0.48
C ILE A 327 -10.58 -10.60 -0.66
N ALA A 328 -9.63 -11.01 0.19
CA ALA A 328 -9.08 -12.37 0.14
C ALA A 328 -10.12 -13.46 0.44
N ASP A 329 -11.11 -13.14 1.30
CA ASP A 329 -12.22 -14.04 1.64
C ASP A 329 -13.32 -14.07 0.56
N LEU A 330 -13.54 -12.95 -0.16
CA LEU A 330 -14.46 -12.91 -1.30
C LEU A 330 -13.95 -13.70 -2.50
N ALA A 331 -12.63 -13.72 -2.68
CA ALA A 331 -11.99 -14.27 -3.86
C ALA A 331 -12.08 -15.82 -3.90
N PRO A 332 -12.52 -16.44 -5.02
CA PRO A 332 -12.32 -17.85 -5.26
C PRO A 332 -10.84 -18.23 -5.10
N ALA A 333 -10.57 -19.44 -4.61
CA ALA A 333 -9.20 -19.85 -4.27
C ALA A 333 -8.21 -19.69 -5.45
N HIS A 334 -8.65 -19.99 -6.67
CA HIS A 334 -7.86 -19.90 -7.91
C HIS A 334 -7.68 -18.45 -8.41
N LEU A 335 -8.56 -17.50 -8.01
CA LEU A 335 -8.52 -16.09 -8.43
C LEU A 335 -8.02 -15.13 -7.35
N ARG A 336 -7.67 -15.61 -6.14
CA ARG A 336 -7.29 -14.75 -5.01
C ARG A 336 -6.20 -13.74 -5.35
N GLY A 337 -5.17 -14.16 -6.09
CA GLY A 337 -4.11 -13.27 -6.55
C GLY A 337 -4.60 -12.16 -7.48
N ARG A 338 -5.57 -12.46 -8.36
CA ARG A 338 -6.15 -11.49 -9.30
C ARG A 338 -7.06 -10.47 -8.61
N TYR A 339 -7.87 -10.90 -7.62
CA TYR A 339 -8.67 -10.02 -6.78
C TYR A 339 -7.78 -9.03 -6.01
N MET A 340 -6.71 -9.53 -5.39
CA MET A 340 -5.75 -8.67 -4.68
C MET A 340 -4.98 -7.74 -5.64
N GLY A 341 -4.67 -8.23 -6.84
CA GLY A 341 -4.09 -7.42 -7.92
C GLY A 341 -4.99 -6.27 -8.35
N ALA A 342 -6.27 -6.54 -8.60
CA ALA A 342 -7.25 -5.50 -8.97
C ALA A 342 -7.43 -4.46 -7.85
N TYR A 343 -7.42 -4.89 -6.59
CA TYR A 343 -7.43 -3.96 -5.46
C TYR A 343 -6.18 -3.06 -5.44
N SER A 344 -5.01 -3.61 -5.68
CA SER A 344 -3.77 -2.82 -5.78
C SER A 344 -3.79 -1.85 -6.97
N LEU A 345 -4.33 -2.29 -8.11
CA LEU A 345 -4.50 -1.44 -9.30
C LEU A 345 -5.45 -0.26 -9.02
N THR A 346 -6.47 -0.45 -8.18
CA THR A 346 -7.39 0.62 -7.76
C THR A 346 -6.65 1.75 -7.06
N TRP A 347 -5.71 1.44 -6.17
CA TRP A 347 -4.85 2.43 -5.51
C TRP A 347 -3.91 3.15 -6.48
N SER A 348 -3.31 2.41 -7.41
CA SER A 348 -2.46 3.00 -8.46
C SER A 348 -3.26 3.91 -9.39
N ALA A 349 -4.49 3.51 -9.75
CA ALA A 349 -5.40 4.36 -10.53
C ALA A 349 -5.75 5.65 -9.77
N ALA A 350 -6.09 5.54 -8.48
CA ALA A 350 -6.38 6.71 -7.66
C ALA A 350 -5.17 7.68 -7.59
N LEU A 351 -3.93 7.17 -7.58
CA LEU A 351 -2.72 7.99 -7.59
C LEU A 351 -2.56 8.83 -8.87
N ILE A 352 -3.20 8.41 -9.97
CA ILE A 352 -3.23 9.20 -11.21
C ILE A 352 -4.17 10.41 -11.07
N PHE A 353 -5.34 10.21 -10.46
CA PHE A 353 -6.39 11.23 -10.42
C PHE A 353 -6.33 12.12 -9.18
N ALA A 354 -5.96 11.57 -8.02
CA ALA A 354 -6.01 12.27 -6.73
C ALA A 354 -5.17 13.56 -6.68
N PRO A 355 -3.90 13.59 -7.16
CA PRO A 355 -3.11 14.81 -7.10
C PRO A 355 -3.70 15.92 -7.97
N GLN A 356 -4.13 15.58 -9.18
CA GLN A 356 -4.66 16.58 -10.11
C GLN A 356 -5.99 17.16 -9.63
N MET A 357 -6.89 16.29 -9.15
CA MET A 357 -8.15 16.71 -8.54
C MET A 357 -7.89 17.60 -7.31
N GLY A 358 -7.00 17.12 -6.42
CA GLY A 358 -6.67 17.82 -5.18
C GLY A 358 -6.08 19.20 -5.42
N MET A 359 -5.09 19.32 -6.31
CA MET A 359 -4.43 20.58 -6.62
C MET A 359 -5.39 21.61 -7.24
N ARG A 360 -6.28 21.18 -8.13
CA ARG A 360 -7.30 22.06 -8.72
C ARG A 360 -8.26 22.60 -7.65
N LEU A 361 -8.84 21.72 -6.84
CA LEU A 361 -9.77 22.13 -5.78
C LEU A 361 -9.07 22.99 -4.72
N PHE A 362 -7.85 22.63 -4.32
CA PHE A 362 -7.07 23.40 -3.37
C PHE A 362 -6.68 24.78 -3.88
N GLY A 363 -6.43 24.91 -5.17
CA GLY A 363 -6.14 26.17 -5.85
C GLY A 363 -7.33 27.13 -5.85
N VAL A 364 -8.54 26.61 -6.02
CA VAL A 364 -9.79 27.41 -5.96
C VAL A 364 -10.14 27.78 -4.53
N ALA A 365 -10.23 26.80 -3.63
CA ALA A 365 -10.52 27.01 -2.23
C ALA A 365 -10.01 25.82 -1.40
N PRO A 366 -9.01 26.00 -0.50
CA PRO A 366 -8.51 24.90 0.33
C PRO A 366 -9.60 24.18 1.12
N ALA A 367 -10.57 24.92 1.68
CA ALA A 367 -11.68 24.34 2.42
C ALA A 367 -12.57 23.45 1.55
N ALA A 368 -12.79 23.79 0.26
CA ALA A 368 -13.58 22.98 -0.65
C ALA A 368 -12.95 21.59 -0.88
N LEU A 369 -11.62 21.49 -0.99
CA LEU A 369 -10.93 20.21 -1.07
C LEU A 369 -11.21 19.34 0.15
N TRP A 370 -11.03 19.91 1.35
CA TRP A 370 -11.17 19.14 2.58
C TRP A 370 -12.62 18.67 2.80
N LEU A 371 -13.59 19.50 2.49
CA LEU A 371 -15.00 19.11 2.54
C LEU A 371 -15.34 18.05 1.46
N ALA A 372 -14.78 18.18 0.26
CA ALA A 372 -14.93 17.15 -0.78
C ALA A 372 -14.35 15.80 -0.36
N CYS A 373 -13.22 15.78 0.38
CA CYS A 373 -12.66 14.56 0.97
C CYS A 373 -13.68 13.88 1.91
N GLY A 374 -14.37 14.64 2.76
CA GLY A 374 -15.43 14.09 3.61
C GLY A 374 -16.60 13.52 2.82
N ALA A 375 -17.06 14.25 1.80
CA ALA A 375 -18.15 13.80 0.94
C ALA A 375 -17.80 12.51 0.18
N LEU A 376 -16.57 12.41 -0.38
CA LEU A 376 -16.09 11.21 -1.06
C LEU A 376 -15.95 10.01 -0.10
N ALA A 377 -15.49 10.25 1.12
CA ALA A 377 -15.38 9.21 2.14
C ALA A 377 -16.75 8.72 2.61
N ALA A 378 -17.73 9.63 2.78
CA ALA A 378 -19.11 9.27 3.08
C ALA A 378 -19.74 8.46 1.94
N LEU A 379 -19.52 8.87 0.68
CA LEU A 379 -19.94 8.10 -0.49
C LEU A 379 -19.33 6.71 -0.52
N ALA A 380 -18.03 6.59 -0.25
CA ALA A 380 -17.34 5.30 -0.16
C ALA A 380 -17.95 4.40 0.94
N ALA A 381 -18.27 4.96 2.10
CA ALA A 381 -18.91 4.24 3.20
C ALA A 381 -20.31 3.75 2.82
N ILE A 382 -21.12 4.58 2.15
CA ILE A 382 -22.45 4.21 1.66
C ILE A 382 -22.39 3.08 0.63
N ILE A 383 -21.41 3.10 -0.29
CA ILE A 383 -21.24 2.07 -1.32
C ILE A 383 -20.95 0.71 -0.71
N ILE A 384 -20.19 0.67 0.39
CA ILE A 384 -19.77 -0.59 1.03
C ILE A 384 -20.88 -1.21 1.88
N VAL A 385 -21.68 -0.39 2.56
CA VAL A 385 -22.80 -0.87 3.37
C VAL A 385 -23.99 -1.13 2.45
N PRO A 386 -24.46 -2.37 2.28
CA PRO A 386 -25.65 -2.63 1.48
C PRO A 386 -26.85 -1.99 2.15
N PHE A 387 -27.58 -1.15 1.44
CA PHE A 387 -28.94 -0.77 1.85
C PHE A 387 -29.80 -2.04 1.85
N SER A 388 -30.11 -2.57 3.00
CA SER A 388 -31.14 -3.58 3.14
C SER A 388 -32.50 -2.90 2.85
N ARG A 389 -32.99 -3.00 1.60
CA ARG A 389 -34.40 -2.79 1.34
C ARG A 389 -35.14 -3.88 2.13
N GLY A 390 -35.99 -3.46 3.03
CA GLY A 390 -36.67 -4.20 4.07
C GLY A 390 -37.10 -5.63 3.70
N GLY A 391 -36.93 -6.55 4.63
CA GLY A 391 -37.49 -7.88 4.63
C GLY A 391 -36.54 -9.00 4.27
N GLY A 392 -35.62 -9.34 5.17
CA GLY A 392 -34.83 -10.55 5.10
C GLY A 392 -33.92 -10.61 6.31
N GLY A 393 -34.35 -11.38 7.32
CA GLY A 393 -33.63 -11.51 8.58
C GLY A 393 -32.16 -11.88 8.37
N TYR A 394 -31.30 -11.39 9.22
CA TYR A 394 -29.95 -11.85 9.39
C TYR A 394 -29.98 -13.36 9.65
N GLY A 395 -29.83 -14.14 8.57
CA GLY A 395 -29.61 -15.58 8.70
C GLY A 395 -28.20 -15.82 9.26
N PRO A 396 -27.98 -16.89 10.03
CA PRO A 396 -26.71 -17.18 10.68
C PRO A 396 -25.58 -17.60 9.71
N SER A 397 -25.68 -17.29 8.42
CA SER A 397 -24.66 -17.61 7.40
C SER A 397 -23.53 -16.57 7.28
N ASP A 398 -23.61 -15.41 7.95
CA ASP A 398 -22.52 -14.41 7.98
C ASP A 398 -21.59 -14.56 9.19
N THR A 399 -21.86 -15.50 10.07
CA THR A 399 -20.91 -15.94 11.10
C THR A 399 -20.03 -17.05 10.53
N CYS A 400 -18.75 -16.85 10.55
CA CYS A 400 -17.70 -17.80 10.26
C CYS A 400 -17.99 -19.18 10.92
N THR A 401 -18.76 -20.05 10.25
CA THR A 401 -18.83 -21.44 10.63
C THR A 401 -17.49 -22.07 10.25
N ARG A 402 -16.67 -22.31 11.27
CA ARG A 402 -15.61 -23.28 11.23
C ARG A 402 -16.18 -24.57 10.64
N SER A 403 -15.92 -24.83 9.37
CA SER A 403 -16.02 -26.18 8.85
C SER A 403 -14.87 -26.98 9.47
N ALA A 404 -15.14 -27.57 10.63
CA ALA A 404 -14.34 -28.67 11.13
C ALA A 404 -14.32 -29.73 10.03
N GLY A 405 -13.16 -29.88 9.36
CA GLY A 405 -12.93 -30.91 8.39
C GLY A 405 -13.21 -32.27 9.00
N ARG A 406 -14.36 -32.83 8.69
CA ARG A 406 -14.56 -34.29 8.83
C ARG A 406 -13.87 -34.93 7.64
N SER A 407 -12.78 -35.54 8.00
CA SER A 407 -11.94 -36.47 7.26
C SER A 407 -12.61 -37.24 6.11
N HIS A 408 -12.16 -36.96 4.89
CA HIS A 408 -12.30 -37.85 3.71
C HIS A 408 -11.40 -39.12 3.78
N TRP A 409 -10.78 -39.39 4.93
CA TRP A 409 -9.88 -40.56 5.11
C TRP A 409 -10.58 -41.86 5.48
N ALA A 410 -11.90 -41.87 5.66
CA ALA A 410 -12.64 -43.07 6.07
C ALA A 410 -13.21 -43.92 4.90
N LYS A 411 -13.01 -43.56 3.63
CA LYS A 411 -13.53 -44.31 2.48
C LYS A 411 -12.48 -45.07 1.67
N ALA A 412 -11.19 -44.85 1.90
CA ALA A 412 -10.13 -45.58 1.19
C ALA A 412 -9.66 -46.89 1.85
N ALA A 413 -10.20 -47.23 3.02
CA ALA A 413 -9.78 -48.43 3.76
C ALA A 413 -10.71 -49.63 3.63
N ARG A 414 -11.69 -49.65 2.71
CA ARG A 414 -12.64 -50.79 2.54
C ARG A 414 -12.59 -51.47 1.19
N THR A 415 -11.60 -51.21 0.34
CA THR A 415 -11.49 -51.90 -0.97
C THR A 415 -10.15 -52.59 -1.21
N SER A 416 -9.46 -53.06 -0.18
CA SER A 416 -8.31 -53.93 -0.34
C SER A 416 -8.36 -55.08 0.68
N GLY A 417 -9.33 -55.93 0.51
CA GLY A 417 -9.47 -57.17 1.27
C GLY A 417 -10.08 -58.26 0.42
N ALA A 418 -9.29 -58.98 -0.38
CA ALA A 418 -9.48 -60.34 -0.80
C ALA A 418 -8.48 -60.72 -1.93
N VAL A 419 -7.31 -61.20 -1.58
CA VAL A 419 -6.65 -62.26 -2.38
C VAL A 419 -6.11 -63.26 -1.39
N ASN A 420 -6.67 -64.48 -1.47
CA ASN A 420 -6.36 -65.64 -0.70
C ASN A 420 -5.16 -66.41 -1.34
N PRO A 421 -4.37 -67.16 -0.60
CA PRO A 421 -3.11 -67.79 -1.05
C PRO A 421 -3.32 -69.13 -1.75
N LYS A 422 -2.52 -69.36 -2.76
CA LYS A 422 -1.92 -70.67 -3.05
C LYS A 422 -0.53 -70.46 -3.61
#